data_60ac98eb3a7bbf531daf9255c7846080
#
_entry.id   60ac98eb3a7bbf531daf9255c7846080
#
_cell.length_a   1.000
_cell.length_b   1.000
_cell.length_c   1.000
_cell.angle_alpha   90.00
_cell.angle_beta   90.00
_cell.angle_gamma   90.00
#
_symmetry.space_group_name_H-M   'P 1'
#
loop_
_entity.id
_entity.type
_entity.pdbx_description
1 polymer ?
#
loop_
_entity_poly.entity_id
_entity_poly.type
_entity_poly.pdbx_seq_one_letter_code
_entity_poly.pdbx_strand_id
1 'polypeptide(L)'
;MSIANFFERFRSRDKPQTRSAVCLCDGTGWKDLTCSGYTDLAHNPEICAAVDRIASLIGSMTIYLMQNTDSGDIRVKNGLSRVVDIEPNSYMGRSNFIQWIIKTMLLDGRGNAVVLPKTLKGLLRRLDPIPAAFVAFVPNGERYYSIEISGKPYDPKDVLHFAINPSNYYPWQGTGYSIALADVANNLKQAAKTENGFMASEWKPSLIVKVDSLTDEFSDPEGRAKLLGDFVASNKAGEPWLIPAEQFSVEQVRPLTLSDLALADFVKLDKTTVATILGVPPFVLGVGEFKRDEWNNFISSRIMPIAQILEQEFSRKLLVSPDYFFRFNVRSLYNYSLEETIKAGAEMVDRMAMTRNEWRSWVGLTPHEGMDELLALENYIPADRLGDQKKLNGGGE
;
A
#
# COMPACT_ATOMS: atom_id res chain seq x y z
N MET A 1 -41.87 -27.98 41.24
CA MET A 1 -40.88 -27.60 40.21
C MET A 1 -41.41 -26.40 39.47
N SER A 2 -40.79 -25.25 39.61
CA SER A 2 -41.27 -23.96 39.13
C SER A 2 -41.06 -23.83 37.63
N ILE A 3 -42.06 -23.29 36.94
CA ILE A 3 -42.08 -22.96 35.51
C ILE A 3 -40.89 -22.08 35.07
N ALA A 4 -40.28 -21.35 35.99
CA ALA A 4 -39.11 -20.52 35.75
C ALA A 4 -37.86 -21.32 35.31
N ASN A 5 -37.65 -22.54 35.82
CA ASN A 5 -36.48 -23.37 35.45
C ASN A 5 -36.59 -24.03 34.07
N PHE A 6 -37.81 -24.04 33.49
CA PHE A 6 -38.00 -24.56 32.13
C PHE A 6 -37.60 -23.55 31.04
N PHE A 7 -37.79 -22.26 31.32
CA PHE A 7 -37.39 -21.19 30.36
C PHE A 7 -35.90 -20.85 30.38
N GLU A 8 -35.19 -21.09 31.50
CA GLU A 8 -33.73 -20.90 31.51
C GLU A 8 -32.97 -21.93 30.71
N ARG A 9 -33.50 -23.15 30.55
CA ARG A 9 -32.90 -24.19 29.70
C ARG A 9 -32.99 -23.90 28.20
N PHE A 10 -33.86 -22.99 27.77
CA PHE A 10 -33.96 -22.55 26.36
C PHE A 10 -33.17 -21.28 26.04
N ARG A 11 -32.60 -20.59 27.06
CA ARG A 11 -31.77 -19.40 26.87
C ARG A 11 -30.28 -19.69 26.55
N SER A 12 -29.83 -20.92 26.71
CA SER A 12 -28.47 -21.34 26.42
C SER A 12 -28.38 -22.15 25.11
N ARG A 13 -29.20 -21.85 24.12
CA ARG A 13 -28.90 -22.30 22.76
C ARG A 13 -27.82 -21.34 22.23
N ASP A 14 -26.62 -21.88 22.16
CA ASP A 14 -25.52 -21.28 21.43
C ASP A 14 -26.05 -20.70 20.13
N LYS A 15 -25.79 -19.42 19.92
CA LYS A 15 -26.03 -18.78 18.64
C LYS A 15 -25.34 -19.66 17.60
N PRO A 16 -26.00 -20.07 16.52
CA PRO A 16 -25.33 -20.88 15.51
C PRO A 16 -24.10 -20.10 15.06
N GLN A 17 -22.93 -20.67 15.34
CA GLN A 17 -21.69 -20.15 14.77
C GLN A 17 -21.85 -20.33 13.27
N THR A 18 -22.02 -19.23 12.56
CA THR A 18 -22.00 -19.17 11.10
C THR A 18 -20.59 -19.53 10.64
N ARG A 19 -20.32 -20.81 10.44
CA ARG A 19 -19.01 -21.38 10.06
C ARG A 19 -18.52 -20.92 8.68
N SER A 20 -19.29 -20.11 7.97
CA SER A 20 -19.02 -19.67 6.60
C SER A 20 -18.76 -18.16 6.45
N ALA A 21 -18.79 -17.39 7.52
CA ALA A 21 -18.50 -15.97 7.44
C ALA A 21 -16.98 -15.71 7.34
N VAL A 22 -16.54 -15.09 6.26
CA VAL A 22 -15.18 -14.56 6.15
C VAL A 22 -15.18 -13.20 6.86
N CYS A 23 -14.73 -13.18 8.09
CA CYS A 23 -14.60 -11.96 8.86
C CYS A 23 -13.33 -11.22 8.43
N LEU A 24 -13.46 -9.96 8.04
CA LEU A 24 -12.33 -9.05 7.91
C LEU A 24 -11.99 -8.57 9.33
N CYS A 25 -11.18 -9.36 10.03
CA CYS A 25 -10.85 -9.08 11.43
C CYS A 25 -9.94 -7.85 11.54
N ASP A 26 -10.15 -7.07 12.60
CA ASP A 26 -9.18 -6.10 13.07
C ASP A 26 -7.91 -6.79 13.63
N GLY A 27 -6.88 -6.00 13.92
CA GLY A 27 -5.61 -6.51 14.44
C GLY A 27 -5.71 -7.31 15.75
N THR A 28 -6.86 -7.27 16.47
CA THR A 28 -7.05 -8.01 17.74
C THR A 28 -7.43 -9.47 17.49
N GLY A 29 -8.23 -9.77 16.47
CA GLY A 29 -8.59 -11.14 16.10
C GLY A 29 -7.43 -11.94 15.51
N TRP A 30 -6.38 -11.28 15.04
CA TRP A 30 -5.17 -11.92 14.56
C TRP A 30 -4.30 -12.48 15.67
N LYS A 31 -4.34 -11.91 16.87
CA LYS A 31 -3.56 -12.39 18.02
C LYS A 31 -3.91 -13.81 18.42
N ASP A 32 -5.15 -14.21 18.23
CA ASP A 32 -5.63 -15.55 18.58
C ASP A 32 -5.34 -16.61 17.50
N LEU A 33 -5.08 -16.19 16.24
CA LEU A 33 -4.81 -17.08 15.11
C LEU A 33 -3.32 -17.18 14.76
N THR A 34 -2.49 -16.34 15.36
CA THR A 34 -1.06 -16.26 15.03
C THR A 34 -0.21 -16.74 16.19
N CYS A 35 0.83 -17.54 15.88
CA CYS A 35 1.83 -17.95 16.84
C CYS A 35 2.41 -16.75 17.57
N SER A 36 2.77 -16.95 18.85
CA SER A 36 3.44 -15.95 19.68
C SER A 36 4.67 -15.39 18.94
N GLY A 37 4.60 -14.17 18.44
CA GLY A 37 5.66 -13.54 17.66
C GLY A 37 5.19 -12.89 16.35
N TYR A 38 3.93 -13.08 15.95
CA TYR A 38 3.37 -12.42 14.77
C TYR A 38 3.36 -10.90 14.95
N THR A 39 3.88 -10.20 13.96
CA THR A 39 3.88 -8.73 13.94
C THR A 39 2.69 -8.27 13.11
N ASP A 40 1.91 -7.35 13.65
CA ASP A 40 0.92 -6.62 12.89
C ASP A 40 1.63 -5.92 11.71
N LEU A 41 1.23 -6.28 10.49
CA LEU A 41 1.84 -5.75 9.26
C LEU A 41 1.66 -4.23 9.13
N ALA A 42 0.59 -3.71 9.70
CA ALA A 42 0.31 -2.29 9.75
C ALA A 42 1.32 -1.48 10.59
N HIS A 43 2.13 -2.15 11.41
CA HIS A 43 3.18 -1.53 12.23
C HIS A 43 4.60 -1.81 11.73
N ASN A 44 4.76 -2.61 10.65
CA ASN A 44 6.08 -2.80 10.03
C ASN A 44 6.42 -1.60 9.14
N PRO A 45 7.51 -0.84 9.41
CA PRO A 45 7.81 0.41 8.72
C PRO A 45 8.08 0.22 7.22
N GLU A 46 8.70 -0.86 6.79
CA GLU A 46 9.00 -1.15 5.40
C GLU A 46 7.72 -1.45 4.60
N ILE A 47 6.84 -2.25 5.18
CA ILE A 47 5.55 -2.59 4.57
C ILE A 47 4.66 -1.35 4.50
N CYS A 48 4.58 -0.59 5.60
CA CYS A 48 3.83 0.67 5.62
C CYS A 48 4.34 1.64 4.56
N ALA A 49 5.66 1.83 4.45
CA ALA A 49 6.25 2.74 3.47
C ALA A 49 5.88 2.36 2.02
N ALA A 50 5.92 1.06 1.69
CA ALA A 50 5.54 0.58 0.36
C ALA A 50 4.05 0.77 0.08
N VAL A 51 3.18 0.39 1.03
CA VAL A 51 1.73 0.54 0.90
C VAL A 51 1.31 2.01 0.87
N ASP A 52 1.93 2.85 1.70
CA ASP A 52 1.69 4.29 1.73
C ASP A 52 2.09 4.94 0.41
N ARG A 53 3.15 4.49 -0.21
CA ARG A 53 3.55 4.99 -1.54
C ARG A 53 2.50 4.65 -2.60
N ILE A 54 2.02 3.39 -2.65
CA ILE A 54 0.95 2.99 -3.58
C ILE A 54 -0.31 3.82 -3.32
N ALA A 55 -0.73 3.89 -2.07
CA ALA A 55 -1.96 4.58 -1.66
C ALA A 55 -1.89 6.09 -1.96
N SER A 56 -0.76 6.75 -1.67
CA SER A 56 -0.58 8.18 -1.91
C SER A 56 -0.56 8.52 -3.40
N LEU A 57 0.06 7.69 -4.24
CA LEU A 57 0.07 7.90 -5.68
C LEU A 57 -1.35 7.81 -6.26
N ILE A 58 -2.11 6.77 -5.91
CA ILE A 58 -3.49 6.61 -6.40
C ILE A 58 -4.38 7.73 -5.83
N GLY A 59 -4.22 8.07 -4.54
CA GLY A 59 -4.98 9.15 -3.91
C GLY A 59 -4.67 10.55 -4.44
N SER A 60 -3.51 10.76 -5.04
CA SER A 60 -3.16 12.05 -5.67
C SER A 60 -3.81 12.26 -7.03
N MET A 61 -4.23 11.20 -7.72
CA MET A 61 -4.88 11.29 -9.03
C MET A 61 -6.26 11.95 -8.91
N THR A 62 -6.59 12.80 -9.87
CA THR A 62 -7.94 13.35 -10.04
C THR A 62 -8.85 12.29 -10.66
N ILE A 63 -10.10 12.21 -10.20
CA ILE A 63 -11.10 11.28 -10.72
C ILE A 63 -12.07 12.04 -11.62
N TYR A 64 -12.09 11.71 -12.90
CA TYR A 64 -12.98 12.32 -13.87
C TYR A 64 -14.25 11.48 -14.05
N LEU A 65 -15.39 12.13 -14.05
CA LEU A 65 -16.61 11.57 -14.62
C LEU A 65 -16.59 11.85 -16.12
N MET A 66 -16.60 10.80 -16.92
CA MET A 66 -16.55 10.86 -18.37
C MET A 66 -17.88 10.42 -18.95
N GLN A 67 -18.23 10.98 -20.09
CA GLN A 67 -19.36 10.55 -20.91
C GLN A 67 -18.85 10.16 -22.29
N ASN A 68 -19.21 8.97 -22.73
CA ASN A 68 -18.97 8.51 -24.09
C ASN A 68 -20.01 9.16 -25.02
N THR A 69 -19.53 9.80 -26.08
CA THR A 69 -20.36 10.45 -27.12
C THR A 69 -19.87 10.03 -28.50
N ASP A 70 -20.69 10.25 -29.52
CA ASP A 70 -20.33 9.92 -30.92
C ASP A 70 -19.03 10.60 -31.38
N SER A 71 -18.67 11.73 -30.76
CA SER A 71 -17.43 12.49 -31.03
C SER A 71 -16.27 12.14 -30.13
N GLY A 72 -16.44 11.19 -29.18
CA GLY A 72 -15.43 10.75 -28.22
C GLY A 72 -15.81 10.99 -26.77
N ASP A 73 -14.89 10.71 -25.86
CA ASP A 73 -15.11 10.82 -24.42
C ASP A 73 -14.98 12.26 -23.94
N ILE A 74 -16.02 12.81 -23.33
CA ILE A 74 -16.01 14.17 -22.78
C ILE A 74 -16.08 14.14 -21.24
N ARG A 75 -15.41 15.10 -20.61
CA ARG A 75 -15.44 15.24 -19.13
C ARG A 75 -16.71 15.96 -18.70
N VAL A 76 -17.44 15.36 -17.74
CA VAL A 76 -18.63 15.92 -17.14
C VAL A 76 -18.38 16.39 -15.72
N LYS A 77 -18.86 17.60 -15.38
CA LYS A 77 -18.80 18.16 -14.03
C LYS A 77 -20.20 18.33 -13.49
N ASN A 78 -20.56 17.59 -12.44
CA ASN A 78 -21.86 17.65 -11.78
C ASN A 78 -21.74 17.33 -10.28
N GLY A 79 -22.87 17.25 -9.58
CA GLY A 79 -22.87 16.92 -8.15
C GLY A 79 -22.26 15.57 -7.83
N LEU A 80 -22.43 14.56 -8.69
CA LEU A 80 -21.85 13.23 -8.51
C LEU A 80 -20.33 13.26 -8.66
N SER A 81 -19.80 13.94 -9.70
CA SER A 81 -18.36 14.09 -9.88
C SER A 81 -17.71 14.82 -8.69
N ARG A 82 -18.42 15.79 -8.07
CA ARG A 82 -17.94 16.48 -6.87
C ARG A 82 -17.82 15.54 -5.68
N VAL A 83 -18.83 14.68 -5.46
CA VAL A 83 -18.78 13.70 -4.35
C VAL A 83 -17.64 12.72 -4.51
N VAL A 84 -17.37 12.21 -5.71
CA VAL A 84 -16.31 11.21 -5.92
C VAL A 84 -14.91 11.85 -5.94
N ASP A 85 -14.77 13.02 -6.61
CA ASP A 85 -13.44 13.62 -6.85
C ASP A 85 -13.00 14.62 -5.78
N ILE A 86 -13.92 15.24 -5.03
CA ILE A 86 -13.55 16.32 -4.09
C ILE A 86 -13.89 15.97 -2.65
N GLU A 87 -15.16 15.67 -2.38
CA GLU A 87 -15.71 15.55 -1.03
C GLU A 87 -16.55 14.27 -0.89
N PRO A 88 -15.88 13.09 -0.75
CA PRO A 88 -16.59 11.81 -0.59
C PRO A 88 -17.48 11.78 0.65
N ASN A 89 -17.06 12.42 1.72
CA ASN A 89 -17.82 12.58 2.96
C ASN A 89 -17.35 13.84 3.74
N SER A 90 -18.02 14.16 4.85
CA SER A 90 -17.80 15.39 5.61
C SER A 90 -16.47 15.45 6.40
N TYR A 91 -15.76 14.32 6.52
CA TYR A 91 -14.54 14.20 7.34
C TYR A 91 -13.30 13.78 6.54
N MET A 92 -13.44 13.43 5.25
CA MET A 92 -12.33 13.04 4.37
C MET A 92 -12.46 13.73 3.01
N GLY A 93 -11.37 14.30 2.54
CA GLY A 93 -11.21 14.65 1.12
C GLY A 93 -10.88 13.41 0.29
N ARG A 94 -10.98 13.51 -1.05
CA ARG A 94 -10.69 12.43 -2.00
C ARG A 94 -9.38 11.71 -1.71
N SER A 95 -8.29 12.43 -1.53
CA SER A 95 -6.97 11.81 -1.37
C SER A 95 -6.93 10.86 -0.18
N ASN A 96 -7.40 11.31 0.99
CA ASN A 96 -7.43 10.49 2.20
C ASN A 96 -8.41 9.33 2.07
N PHE A 97 -9.54 9.53 1.42
CA PHE A 97 -10.54 8.50 1.18
C PHE A 97 -10.01 7.37 0.29
N ILE A 98 -9.37 7.72 -0.82
CA ILE A 98 -8.77 6.73 -1.73
C ILE A 98 -7.60 6.01 -1.05
N GLN A 99 -6.73 6.74 -0.33
CA GLN A 99 -5.64 6.13 0.44
C GLN A 99 -6.17 5.13 1.46
N TRP A 100 -7.26 5.47 2.16
CA TRP A 100 -7.88 4.57 3.11
C TRP A 100 -8.37 3.28 2.45
N ILE A 101 -9.06 3.37 1.30
CA ILE A 101 -9.52 2.19 0.54
C ILE A 101 -8.33 1.29 0.18
N ILE A 102 -7.26 1.88 -0.38
CA ILE A 102 -6.07 1.13 -0.82
C ILE A 102 -5.36 0.47 0.36
N LYS A 103 -5.13 1.19 1.46
CA LYS A 103 -4.51 0.64 2.67
C LYS A 103 -5.34 -0.51 3.24
N THR A 104 -6.64 -0.32 3.39
CA THR A 104 -7.55 -1.37 3.84
C THR A 104 -7.49 -2.59 2.92
N MET A 105 -7.56 -2.39 1.61
CA MET A 105 -7.51 -3.47 0.63
C MET A 105 -6.19 -4.24 0.66
N LEU A 106 -5.06 -3.56 0.80
CA LEU A 106 -3.73 -4.20 0.77
C LEU A 106 -3.34 -4.87 2.09
N LEU A 107 -3.74 -4.30 3.23
CA LEU A 107 -3.37 -4.75 4.58
C LEU A 107 -4.55 -5.36 5.34
N ASP A 108 -5.39 -4.51 5.96
CA ASP A 108 -6.36 -4.92 6.97
C ASP A 108 -7.51 -5.77 6.42
N GLY A 109 -7.95 -5.47 5.21
CA GLY A 109 -9.10 -6.09 4.56
C GLY A 109 -8.79 -7.39 3.83
N ARG A 110 -7.59 -7.94 3.95
CA ARG A 110 -7.17 -9.19 3.28
C ARG A 110 -7.52 -9.24 1.79
N GLY A 111 -7.28 -8.16 1.09
CA GLY A 111 -7.59 -8.04 -0.33
C GLY A 111 -8.92 -7.36 -0.63
N ASN A 112 -9.67 -6.93 0.39
CA ASN A 112 -11.00 -6.35 0.24
C ASN A 112 -11.12 -5.00 0.95
N ALA A 113 -11.90 -4.09 0.39
CA ALA A 113 -12.33 -2.87 1.07
C ALA A 113 -13.80 -2.60 0.75
N VAL A 114 -14.53 -2.09 1.72
CA VAL A 114 -15.99 -1.87 1.62
C VAL A 114 -16.33 -0.43 1.92
N VAL A 115 -17.16 0.16 1.06
CA VAL A 115 -17.68 1.53 1.22
C VAL A 115 -19.19 1.51 1.02
N LEU A 116 -19.93 2.13 1.95
CA LEU A 116 -21.38 2.21 1.90
C LEU A 116 -21.83 3.54 1.29
N PRO A 117 -22.39 3.54 0.07
CA PRO A 117 -22.97 4.74 -0.52
C PRO A 117 -24.22 5.17 0.27
N LYS A 118 -24.32 6.44 0.57
CA LYS A 118 -25.53 7.04 1.16
C LYS A 118 -26.22 7.95 0.16
N THR A 119 -27.44 7.61 -0.16
CA THR A 119 -28.28 8.36 -1.09
C THR A 119 -29.36 9.16 -0.37
N LEU A 120 -29.73 10.28 -0.93
CA LEU A 120 -30.89 11.08 -0.52
C LEU A 120 -31.72 11.42 -1.74
N LYS A 121 -32.97 10.99 -1.78
CA LYS A 121 -33.91 11.17 -2.92
C LYS A 121 -33.31 10.65 -4.24
N GLY A 122 -32.61 9.48 -4.19
CA GLY A 122 -31.99 8.87 -5.36
C GLY A 122 -30.65 9.48 -5.80
N LEU A 123 -30.17 10.55 -5.14
CA LEU A 123 -28.88 11.17 -5.45
C LEU A 123 -27.83 10.74 -4.42
N LEU A 124 -26.63 10.41 -4.90
CA LEU A 124 -25.49 10.10 -4.02
C LEU A 124 -25.12 11.35 -3.21
N ARG A 125 -25.03 11.20 -1.89
CA ARG A 125 -24.68 12.27 -0.97
C ARG A 125 -23.31 12.11 -0.36
N ARG A 126 -22.96 10.88 0.00
CA ARG A 126 -21.64 10.59 0.60
C ARG A 126 -21.27 9.13 0.44
N LEU A 127 -20.01 8.85 0.61
CA LEU A 127 -19.39 7.54 0.59
C LEU A 127 -18.78 7.28 1.97
N ASP A 128 -19.36 6.35 2.74
CA ASP A 128 -18.91 6.02 4.09
C ASP A 128 -17.99 4.81 4.04
N PRO A 129 -16.68 4.95 4.32
CA PRO A 129 -15.76 3.83 4.41
C PRO A 129 -16.06 2.99 5.65
N ILE A 130 -16.11 1.67 5.49
CA ILE A 130 -16.44 0.74 6.58
C ILE A 130 -15.17 -0.01 7.00
N PRO A 131 -14.70 0.14 8.26
CA PRO A 131 -13.54 -0.59 8.74
C PRO A 131 -13.70 -2.11 8.60
N ALA A 132 -12.63 -2.79 8.23
CA ALA A 132 -12.62 -4.23 7.96
C ALA A 132 -13.19 -5.07 9.11
N ALA A 133 -12.98 -4.63 10.35
CA ALA A 133 -13.50 -5.29 11.56
C ALA A 133 -15.03 -5.39 11.63
N PHE A 134 -15.75 -4.50 10.93
CA PHE A 134 -17.21 -4.50 10.92
C PHE A 134 -17.81 -5.18 9.70
N VAL A 135 -17.00 -5.76 8.83
CA VAL A 135 -17.44 -6.37 7.59
C VAL A 135 -17.24 -7.89 7.63
N ALA A 136 -18.30 -8.62 7.26
CA ALA A 136 -18.22 -10.04 7.00
C ALA A 136 -18.81 -10.37 5.62
N PHE A 137 -18.19 -11.30 4.90
CA PHE A 137 -18.71 -11.82 3.64
C PHE A 137 -19.35 -13.17 3.90
N VAL A 138 -20.63 -13.30 3.64
CA VAL A 138 -21.39 -14.52 3.86
C VAL A 138 -21.75 -15.13 2.51
N PRO A 139 -21.18 -16.29 2.15
CA PRO A 139 -21.55 -16.97 0.92
C PRO A 139 -23.01 -17.44 0.95
N ASN A 140 -23.77 -17.13 -0.10
CA ASN A 140 -25.14 -17.58 -0.31
C ASN A 140 -25.17 -18.55 -1.50
N GLY A 141 -24.83 -19.83 -1.25
CA GLY A 141 -24.60 -20.81 -2.31
C GLY A 141 -23.24 -20.65 -3.00
N GLU A 142 -23.07 -21.27 -4.17
CA GLU A 142 -21.77 -21.31 -4.84
C GLU A 142 -21.35 -20.00 -5.53
N ARG A 143 -22.31 -19.15 -5.90
CA ARG A 143 -22.07 -17.98 -6.79
C ARG A 143 -22.45 -16.65 -6.21
N TYR A 144 -23.18 -16.63 -5.09
CA TYR A 144 -23.71 -15.40 -4.49
C TYR A 144 -23.18 -15.23 -3.08
N TYR A 145 -23.10 -13.99 -2.65
CA TYR A 145 -22.71 -13.62 -1.31
C TYR A 145 -23.50 -12.40 -0.83
N SER A 146 -23.57 -12.21 0.45
CA SER A 146 -24.03 -10.97 1.08
C SER A 146 -22.90 -10.33 1.87
N ILE A 147 -22.96 -9.02 2.03
CA ILE A 147 -22.00 -8.25 2.81
C ILE A 147 -22.69 -7.87 4.11
N GLU A 148 -22.24 -8.42 5.23
CA GLU A 148 -22.72 -8.02 6.54
C GLU A 148 -21.88 -6.87 7.09
N ILE A 149 -22.55 -5.77 7.44
CA ILE A 149 -21.92 -4.59 8.07
C ILE A 149 -22.52 -4.45 9.45
N SER A 150 -21.71 -4.65 10.49
CA SER A 150 -22.14 -4.63 11.90
C SER A 150 -23.33 -5.57 12.17
N GLY A 151 -23.33 -6.76 11.54
CA GLY A 151 -24.38 -7.78 11.68
C GLY A 151 -25.65 -7.51 10.85
N LYS A 152 -25.67 -6.48 10.02
CA LYS A 152 -26.78 -6.19 9.09
C LYS A 152 -26.38 -6.61 7.67
N PRO A 153 -27.16 -7.49 7.00
CA PRO A 153 -26.87 -7.93 5.65
C PRO A 153 -27.23 -6.84 4.61
N TYR A 154 -26.36 -6.71 3.62
CA TYR A 154 -26.54 -5.85 2.44
C TYR A 154 -26.36 -6.67 1.16
N ASP A 155 -27.10 -6.31 0.11
CA ASP A 155 -26.83 -6.84 -1.22
C ASP A 155 -25.52 -6.26 -1.74
N PRO A 156 -24.63 -7.07 -2.35
CA PRO A 156 -23.40 -6.58 -2.97
C PRO A 156 -23.61 -5.47 -4.01
N LYS A 157 -24.82 -5.35 -4.57
CA LYS A 157 -25.17 -4.28 -5.51
C LYS A 157 -25.29 -2.91 -4.84
N ASP A 158 -25.68 -2.89 -3.56
CA ASP A 158 -25.92 -1.66 -2.80
C ASP A 158 -24.66 -1.13 -2.10
N VAL A 159 -23.56 -1.85 -2.20
CA VAL A 159 -22.31 -1.55 -1.48
C VAL A 159 -21.14 -1.58 -2.46
N LEU A 160 -20.25 -0.60 -2.39
CA LEU A 160 -18.98 -0.65 -3.12
C LEU A 160 -18.06 -1.67 -2.45
N HIS A 161 -17.67 -2.68 -3.22
CA HIS A 161 -16.76 -3.72 -2.75
C HIS A 161 -15.55 -3.80 -3.69
N PHE A 162 -14.43 -3.28 -3.22
CA PHE A 162 -13.17 -3.31 -3.93
C PHE A 162 -12.41 -4.57 -3.55
N ALA A 163 -12.04 -5.38 -4.53
CA ALA A 163 -11.32 -6.63 -4.33
C ALA A 163 -10.08 -6.69 -5.23
N ILE A 164 -8.92 -7.00 -4.65
CA ILE A 164 -7.67 -7.21 -5.37
C ILE A 164 -7.32 -8.70 -5.38
N ASN A 165 -6.70 -9.17 -6.47
CA ASN A 165 -6.28 -10.56 -6.63
C ASN A 165 -7.43 -11.53 -6.32
N PRO A 166 -8.38 -11.75 -7.22
CA PRO A 166 -9.54 -12.61 -6.99
C PRO A 166 -9.15 -14.00 -6.50
N SER A 167 -9.84 -14.49 -5.49
CA SER A 167 -9.62 -15.82 -4.94
C SER A 167 -10.06 -16.90 -5.92
N ASN A 168 -9.32 -18.01 -5.99
CA ASN A 168 -9.69 -19.16 -6.80
C ASN A 168 -10.96 -19.88 -6.29
N TYR A 169 -11.26 -19.76 -4.99
CA TYR A 169 -12.44 -20.41 -4.39
C TYR A 169 -13.68 -19.52 -4.49
N TYR A 170 -13.54 -18.25 -4.20
CA TYR A 170 -14.62 -17.26 -4.24
C TYR A 170 -14.20 -16.10 -5.15
N PRO A 171 -14.59 -16.11 -6.43
CA PRO A 171 -14.12 -15.10 -7.40
C PRO A 171 -14.44 -13.64 -7.05
N TRP A 172 -15.45 -13.45 -6.20
CA TRP A 172 -15.84 -12.14 -5.68
C TRP A 172 -14.97 -11.64 -4.50
N GLN A 173 -14.20 -12.55 -3.88
CA GLN A 173 -13.36 -12.23 -2.73
C GLN A 173 -11.94 -11.94 -3.19
N GLY A 174 -11.38 -10.85 -2.70
CA GLY A 174 -9.98 -10.51 -2.91
C GLY A 174 -9.04 -11.32 -2.03
N THR A 175 -7.78 -11.45 -2.47
CA THR A 175 -6.69 -12.04 -1.70
C THR A 175 -5.63 -10.99 -1.44
N GLY A 176 -5.44 -10.61 -0.18
CA GLY A 176 -4.43 -9.63 0.23
C GLY A 176 -3.03 -10.24 0.33
N TYR A 177 -2.08 -9.38 0.67
CA TYR A 177 -0.66 -9.75 0.77
C TYR A 177 -0.23 -10.13 2.18
N SER A 178 -1.14 -10.14 3.14
CA SER A 178 -0.83 -10.35 4.56
C SER A 178 -0.10 -11.67 4.85
N ILE A 179 -0.51 -12.75 4.20
CA ILE A 179 0.14 -14.06 4.37
C ILE A 179 1.55 -14.06 3.77
N ALA A 180 1.71 -13.53 2.56
CA ALA A 180 3.01 -13.48 1.88
C ALA A 180 4.02 -12.55 2.56
N LEU A 181 3.56 -11.54 3.29
CA LEU A 181 4.41 -10.58 3.99
C LEU A 181 4.74 -11.00 5.43
N ALA A 182 4.03 -11.96 6.00
CA ALA A 182 4.15 -12.31 7.41
C ALA A 182 5.57 -12.76 7.79
N ASP A 183 6.16 -13.67 7.01
CA ASP A 183 7.49 -14.21 7.31
C ASP A 183 8.57 -13.14 7.14
N VAL A 184 8.48 -12.32 6.08
CA VAL A 184 9.43 -11.22 5.84
C VAL A 184 9.35 -10.15 6.93
N ALA A 185 8.14 -9.82 7.39
CA ALA A 185 7.94 -8.89 8.50
C ALA A 185 8.55 -9.41 9.81
N ASN A 186 8.44 -10.72 10.07
CA ASN A 186 9.05 -11.35 11.22
C ASN A 186 10.59 -11.34 11.13
N ASN A 187 11.16 -11.59 9.96
CA ASN A 187 12.60 -11.50 9.71
C ASN A 187 13.13 -10.09 9.98
N LEU A 188 12.48 -9.06 9.41
CA LEU A 188 12.84 -7.66 9.64
C LEU A 188 12.75 -7.27 11.13
N LYS A 189 11.72 -7.74 11.83
CA LYS A 189 11.59 -7.51 13.27
C LYS A 189 12.70 -8.21 14.06
N GLN A 190 13.04 -9.44 13.68
CA GLN A 190 14.13 -10.17 14.34
C GLN A 190 15.49 -9.52 14.07
N ALA A 191 15.72 -9.05 12.84
CA ALA A 191 16.93 -8.31 12.49
C ALA A 191 17.08 -7.04 13.35
N ALA A 192 16.00 -6.25 13.47
CA ALA A 192 15.98 -5.05 14.31
C ALA A 192 16.21 -5.37 15.81
N LYS A 193 15.65 -6.47 16.31
CA LYS A 193 15.93 -6.92 17.68
C LYS A 193 17.39 -7.32 17.89
N THR A 194 17.97 -8.04 16.92
CA THR A 194 19.38 -8.46 16.98
C THR A 194 20.28 -7.24 16.93
N GLU A 195 20.00 -6.27 16.06
CA GLU A 195 20.75 -5.01 16.00
C GLU A 195 20.66 -4.22 17.30
N ASN A 196 19.47 -4.07 17.87
CA ASN A 196 19.26 -3.40 19.14
C ASN A 196 19.96 -4.12 20.30
N GLY A 197 19.87 -5.45 20.37
CA GLY A 197 20.58 -6.26 21.38
C GLY A 197 22.09 -6.15 21.24
N PHE A 198 22.60 -6.10 20.01
CA PHE A 198 24.01 -5.87 19.75
C PHE A 198 24.45 -4.45 20.17
N MET A 199 23.67 -3.43 19.86
CA MET A 199 23.93 -2.04 20.27
C MET A 199 23.83 -1.87 21.80
N ALA A 200 22.91 -2.56 22.46
CA ALA A 200 22.78 -2.57 23.92
C ALA A 200 23.91 -3.37 24.62
N SER A 201 24.82 -3.97 23.86
CA SER A 201 25.90 -4.81 24.38
C SER A 201 25.47 -6.14 25.01
N GLU A 202 24.23 -6.56 24.81
CA GLU A 202 23.72 -7.86 25.30
C GLU A 202 24.46 -9.05 24.67
N TRP A 203 25.04 -8.85 23.48
CA TRP A 203 25.77 -9.86 22.69
C TRP A 203 27.28 -9.66 22.68
N LYS A 204 27.83 -8.80 23.55
CA LYS A 204 29.27 -8.70 23.67
C LYS A 204 29.79 -10.01 24.28
N PRO A 205 30.74 -10.71 23.64
CA PRO A 205 31.30 -11.89 24.23
C PRO A 205 31.95 -11.51 25.55
N SER A 206 31.52 -12.20 26.57
CA SER A 206 32.13 -12.13 27.87
C SER A 206 33.57 -12.60 27.73
N LEU A 207 34.46 -12.00 28.46
CA LEU A 207 35.80 -12.51 28.68
C LEU A 207 35.70 -13.95 29.23
N ILE A 208 36.39 -14.91 28.62
CA ILE A 208 36.50 -16.22 29.17
C ILE A 208 37.62 -16.15 30.20
N VAL A 209 37.28 -16.17 31.46
CA VAL A 209 38.24 -16.26 32.56
C VAL A 209 38.43 -17.75 32.89
N LYS A 210 39.59 -18.29 32.53
CA LYS A 210 39.97 -19.65 32.91
C LYS A 210 40.62 -19.59 34.30
N VAL A 211 40.09 -20.31 35.25
CA VAL A 211 40.61 -20.41 36.63
C VAL A 211 41.33 -21.74 36.78
N ASP A 212 42.58 -21.71 37.15
CA ASP A 212 43.46 -22.89 37.16
C ASP A 212 43.33 -23.76 38.43
N SER A 213 42.47 -23.40 39.37
CA SER A 213 42.26 -24.19 40.59
C SER A 213 40.78 -24.41 40.89
N LEU A 214 40.42 -25.66 41.16
CA LEU A 214 39.19 -26.06 41.77
C LEU A 214 39.18 -25.59 43.24
N THR A 215 38.75 -24.34 43.49
CA THR A 215 38.45 -23.89 44.85
C THR A 215 37.02 -24.28 45.19
N ASP A 216 36.75 -24.59 46.47
CA ASP A 216 35.41 -24.94 46.97
C ASP A 216 34.33 -23.86 46.61
N GLU A 217 34.78 -22.61 46.46
CA GLU A 217 33.96 -21.48 46.02
C GLU A 217 33.47 -21.59 44.58
N PHE A 218 34.10 -22.41 43.71
CA PHE A 218 33.70 -22.60 42.31
C PHE A 218 32.61 -23.68 42.15
N SER A 219 32.41 -24.50 43.18
CA SER A 219 31.48 -25.63 43.19
C SER A 219 30.03 -25.15 43.37
N ASP A 220 29.81 -23.97 43.95
CA ASP A 220 28.50 -23.42 44.23
C ASP A 220 28.11 -22.26 43.24
N PRO A 221 26.88 -22.22 42.76
CA PRO A 221 26.40 -21.10 41.90
C PRO A 221 26.52 -19.72 42.55
N GLU A 222 26.35 -19.64 43.90
CA GLU A 222 26.47 -18.38 44.65
C GLU A 222 27.92 -17.92 44.78
N GLY A 223 28.87 -18.83 44.98
CA GLY A 223 30.29 -18.54 44.99
C GLY A 223 30.81 -18.05 43.64
N ARG A 224 30.34 -18.65 42.56
CA ARG A 224 30.65 -18.19 41.19
C ARG A 224 30.09 -16.79 40.91
N ALA A 225 28.88 -16.49 41.32
CA ALA A 225 28.29 -15.18 41.17
C ALA A 225 28.99 -14.10 41.98
N LYS A 226 29.48 -14.44 43.19
CA LYS A 226 30.25 -13.55 44.06
C LYS A 226 31.62 -13.23 43.49
N LEU A 227 32.35 -14.25 43.03
CA LEU A 227 33.63 -14.09 42.33
C LEU A 227 33.50 -13.23 41.08
N LEU A 228 32.49 -13.49 40.25
CA LEU A 228 32.18 -12.66 39.07
C LEU A 228 31.81 -11.24 39.48
N GLY A 229 31.04 -11.07 40.57
CA GLY A 229 30.64 -9.77 41.10
C GLY A 229 31.79 -8.93 41.57
N ASP A 230 32.71 -9.53 42.32
CA ASP A 230 33.90 -8.85 42.86
C ASP A 230 34.89 -8.42 41.75
N PHE A 231 34.99 -9.19 40.66
CA PHE A 231 35.83 -8.83 39.51
C PHE A 231 35.17 -7.92 38.49
N VAL A 232 33.89 -8.04 38.24
CA VAL A 232 33.13 -7.20 37.26
C VAL A 232 32.72 -5.86 37.86
N ALA A 233 32.39 -5.82 39.16
CA ALA A 233 31.97 -4.58 39.83
C ALA A 233 33.11 -3.60 40.10
N SER A 234 34.36 -4.06 40.07
CA SER A 234 35.54 -3.21 40.30
C SER A 234 36.02 -2.45 39.06
N ASN A 235 35.43 -2.70 37.86
CA ASN A 235 35.94 -2.12 36.62
C ASN A 235 34.89 -1.23 35.94
N LYS A 236 35.16 0.06 35.86
CA LYS A 236 34.44 0.98 34.98
C LYS A 236 34.83 0.75 33.52
N ALA A 237 33.92 0.98 32.61
CA ALA A 237 34.20 0.85 31.18
C ALA A 237 35.42 1.71 30.76
N GLY A 238 36.45 1.05 30.29
CA GLY A 238 37.69 1.69 29.83
C GLY A 238 38.89 1.59 30.77
N GLU A 239 38.77 1.02 31.97
CA GLU A 239 39.91 0.79 32.88
C GLU A 239 40.59 -0.56 32.57
N PRO A 240 41.96 -0.64 32.63
CA PRO A 240 42.67 -1.90 32.43
C PRO A 240 42.44 -2.86 33.60
N TRP A 241 42.16 -4.11 33.29
CA TRP A 241 41.97 -5.16 34.30
C TRP A 241 43.30 -5.57 34.91
N LEU A 242 43.39 -5.48 36.22
CA LEU A 242 44.50 -6.05 36.99
C LEU A 242 44.10 -7.44 37.49
N ILE A 243 44.70 -8.48 36.91
CA ILE A 243 44.42 -9.89 37.24
C ILE A 243 45.69 -10.53 37.74
N PRO A 244 45.66 -11.30 38.87
CA PRO A 244 46.82 -12.06 39.32
C PRO A 244 47.22 -13.08 38.26
N ALA A 245 48.45 -12.97 37.74
CA ALA A 245 48.93 -13.76 36.60
C ALA A 245 49.08 -15.27 36.90
N GLU A 246 49.11 -15.64 38.17
CA GLU A 246 49.32 -17.04 38.60
C GLU A 246 48.00 -17.84 38.70
N GLN A 247 46.84 -17.19 38.70
CA GLN A 247 45.56 -17.86 38.95
C GLN A 247 44.57 -17.80 37.78
N PHE A 248 44.78 -16.88 36.83
CA PHE A 248 43.80 -16.63 35.76
C PHE A 248 44.47 -16.54 34.40
N SER A 249 43.94 -17.24 33.41
CA SER A 249 44.22 -17.04 31.99
C SER A 249 43.02 -16.41 31.35
N VAL A 250 43.21 -15.24 30.77
CA VAL A 250 42.14 -14.51 30.05
C VAL A 250 42.30 -14.76 28.56
N GLU A 251 41.35 -15.40 27.97
CA GLU A 251 41.26 -15.57 26.52
C GLU A 251 40.29 -14.56 25.97
N GLN A 252 40.80 -13.63 25.19
CA GLN A 252 39.94 -12.64 24.54
C GLN A 252 39.24 -13.29 23.33
N VAL A 253 37.97 -13.58 23.48
CA VAL A 253 37.15 -14.00 22.35
C VAL A 253 36.92 -12.77 21.47
N ARG A 254 37.34 -12.85 20.20
CA ARG A 254 37.08 -11.78 19.24
C ARG A 254 35.57 -11.53 19.18
N PRO A 255 35.09 -10.30 19.50
CA PRO A 255 33.67 -10.01 19.40
C PRO A 255 33.22 -10.13 17.93
N LEU A 256 32.09 -10.81 17.71
CA LEU A 256 31.43 -10.80 16.42
C LEU A 256 31.08 -9.34 16.08
N THR A 257 31.36 -8.94 14.86
CA THR A 257 30.94 -7.63 14.35
C THR A 257 29.58 -7.75 13.64
N LEU A 258 28.86 -6.63 13.48
CA LEU A 258 27.63 -6.60 12.66
C LEU A 258 27.90 -7.08 11.23
N SER A 259 29.11 -6.83 10.70
CA SER A 259 29.55 -7.36 9.40
C SER A 259 29.68 -8.90 9.39
N ASP A 260 30.15 -9.49 10.49
CA ASP A 260 30.27 -10.96 10.59
C ASP A 260 28.90 -11.65 10.60
N LEU A 261 27.86 -10.93 11.03
CA LEU A 261 26.48 -11.41 11.00
C LEU A 261 25.80 -11.20 9.63
N ALA A 262 26.44 -10.51 8.66
CA ALA A 262 25.87 -10.13 7.37
C ALA A 262 24.44 -9.52 7.48
N LEU A 263 24.12 -8.89 8.61
CA LEU A 263 22.77 -8.45 8.95
C LEU A 263 22.25 -7.40 7.95
N ALA A 264 23.13 -6.52 7.49
CA ALA A 264 22.80 -5.49 6.52
C ALA A 264 22.36 -6.08 5.17
N ASP A 265 22.98 -7.17 4.73
CA ASP A 265 22.62 -7.85 3.49
C ASP A 265 21.28 -8.59 3.61
N PHE A 266 21.01 -9.21 4.76
CA PHE A 266 19.71 -9.83 5.03
C PHE A 266 18.57 -8.79 5.05
N VAL A 267 18.76 -7.67 5.75
CA VAL A 267 17.77 -6.57 5.77
C VAL A 267 17.52 -6.02 4.36
N LYS A 268 18.58 -5.86 3.56
CA LYS A 268 18.46 -5.43 2.16
C LYS A 268 17.68 -6.44 1.31
N LEU A 269 17.95 -7.74 1.49
CA LEU A 269 17.24 -8.81 0.81
C LEU A 269 15.76 -8.80 1.20
N ASP A 270 15.43 -8.71 2.48
CA ASP A 270 14.06 -8.69 2.98
C ASP A 270 13.30 -7.45 2.50
N LYS A 271 13.93 -6.26 2.47
CA LYS A 271 13.34 -5.06 1.85
C LYS A 271 13.05 -5.25 0.36
N THR A 272 13.97 -5.89 -0.36
CA THR A 272 13.77 -6.21 -1.77
C THR A 272 12.62 -7.20 -1.96
N THR A 273 12.48 -8.17 -1.05
CA THR A 273 11.37 -9.13 -1.05
C THR A 273 10.03 -8.45 -0.81
N VAL A 274 9.93 -7.53 0.18
CA VAL A 274 8.74 -6.70 0.40
C VAL A 274 8.40 -5.90 -0.85
N ALA A 275 9.40 -5.26 -1.46
CA ALA A 275 9.24 -4.49 -2.69
C ALA A 275 8.67 -5.36 -3.83
N THR A 276 9.20 -6.57 -4.00
CA THR A 276 8.77 -7.52 -5.02
C THR A 276 7.33 -8.00 -4.80
N ILE A 277 6.98 -8.39 -3.56
CA ILE A 277 5.62 -8.86 -3.20
C ILE A 277 4.58 -7.77 -3.47
N LEU A 278 4.87 -6.54 -3.07
CA LEU A 278 3.97 -5.40 -3.27
C LEU A 278 4.03 -4.81 -4.68
N GLY A 279 5.01 -5.21 -5.49
CA GLY A 279 5.21 -4.71 -6.85
C GLY A 279 5.66 -3.25 -6.88
N VAL A 280 6.47 -2.82 -5.90
CA VAL A 280 7.08 -1.48 -5.87
C VAL A 280 8.56 -1.56 -6.23
N PRO A 281 9.15 -0.52 -6.86
CA PRO A 281 10.59 -0.50 -7.11
C PRO A 281 11.37 -0.50 -5.79
N PRO A 282 12.50 -1.24 -5.67
CA PRO A 282 13.26 -1.33 -4.43
C PRO A 282 13.77 0.01 -3.89
N PHE A 283 14.03 0.99 -4.75
CA PHE A 283 14.46 2.33 -4.33
C PHE A 283 13.41 3.06 -3.47
N VAL A 284 12.13 2.70 -3.58
CA VAL A 284 11.06 3.23 -2.71
C VAL A 284 11.29 2.86 -1.24
N LEU A 285 11.93 1.72 -0.99
CA LEU A 285 12.31 1.23 0.34
C LEU A 285 13.79 1.54 0.69
N GLY A 286 14.43 2.43 -0.07
CA GLY A 286 15.82 2.84 0.16
C GLY A 286 16.86 1.83 -0.33
N VAL A 287 16.51 0.92 -1.24
CA VAL A 287 17.43 -0.08 -1.81
C VAL A 287 17.68 0.25 -3.29
N GLY A 288 18.91 0.67 -3.60
CA GLY A 288 19.30 1.04 -4.97
C GLY A 288 19.04 2.52 -5.29
N GLU A 289 19.14 2.87 -6.55
CA GLU A 289 19.02 4.24 -7.07
C GLU A 289 17.72 4.43 -7.85
N PHE A 290 17.28 5.69 -7.93
CA PHE A 290 16.09 6.02 -8.72
C PHE A 290 16.37 5.84 -10.22
N LYS A 291 15.49 5.10 -10.90
CA LYS A 291 15.49 4.95 -12.36
C LYS A 291 14.11 5.31 -12.90
N ARG A 292 14.10 6.25 -13.84
CA ARG A 292 12.86 6.75 -14.43
C ARG A 292 12.04 5.66 -15.12
N ASP A 293 12.70 4.75 -15.82
CA ASP A 293 12.01 3.66 -16.53
C ASP A 293 11.38 2.65 -15.57
N GLU A 294 12.07 2.32 -14.47
CA GLU A 294 11.50 1.49 -13.40
C GLU A 294 10.28 2.19 -12.74
N TRP A 295 10.36 3.51 -12.55
CA TRP A 295 9.24 4.29 -12.04
C TRP A 295 8.05 4.27 -12.99
N ASN A 296 8.25 4.57 -14.28
CA ASN A 296 7.18 4.56 -15.27
C ASN A 296 6.56 3.17 -15.46
N ASN A 297 7.39 2.12 -15.41
CA ASN A 297 6.91 0.74 -15.42
C ASN A 297 6.06 0.44 -14.17
N PHE A 298 6.47 0.88 -12.99
CA PHE A 298 5.69 0.75 -11.75
C PHE A 298 4.32 1.42 -11.87
N ILE A 299 4.26 2.63 -12.43
CA ILE A 299 2.99 3.32 -12.65
C ILE A 299 2.08 2.50 -13.57
N SER A 300 2.61 2.00 -14.70
CA SER A 300 1.81 1.27 -15.69
C SER A 300 1.42 -0.14 -15.24
N SER A 301 2.33 -0.87 -14.58
CA SER A 301 2.13 -2.28 -14.25
C SER A 301 1.48 -2.52 -12.88
N ARG A 302 1.56 -1.54 -11.95
CA ARG A 302 1.05 -1.71 -10.59
C ARG A 302 0.00 -0.68 -10.21
N ILE A 303 0.27 0.61 -10.41
CA ILE A 303 -0.63 1.68 -9.98
C ILE A 303 -1.89 1.72 -10.84
N MET A 304 -1.74 1.66 -12.17
CA MET A 304 -2.90 1.66 -13.08
C MET A 304 -3.86 0.49 -12.85
N PRO A 305 -3.42 -0.77 -12.74
CA PRO A 305 -4.34 -1.88 -12.49
C PRO A 305 -5.14 -1.72 -11.19
N ILE A 306 -4.53 -1.19 -10.12
CA ILE A 306 -5.26 -0.94 -8.87
C ILE A 306 -6.26 0.21 -9.05
N ALA A 307 -5.88 1.29 -9.74
CA ALA A 307 -6.79 2.38 -10.05
C ALA A 307 -7.99 1.92 -10.89
N GLN A 308 -7.77 1.02 -11.85
CA GLN A 308 -8.82 0.43 -12.68
C GLN A 308 -9.83 -0.39 -11.87
N ILE A 309 -9.42 -1.07 -10.81
CA ILE A 309 -10.36 -1.75 -9.89
C ILE A 309 -11.34 -0.72 -9.30
N LEU A 310 -10.84 0.44 -8.88
CA LEU A 310 -11.67 1.49 -8.32
C LEU A 310 -12.56 2.12 -9.40
N GLU A 311 -12.02 2.41 -10.59
CA GLU A 311 -12.78 2.93 -11.74
C GLU A 311 -13.98 2.06 -12.08
N GLN A 312 -13.73 0.77 -12.21
CA GLN A 312 -14.75 -0.21 -12.57
C GLN A 312 -15.83 -0.34 -11.49
N GLU A 313 -15.44 -0.37 -10.22
CA GLU A 313 -16.39 -0.50 -9.13
C GLU A 313 -17.25 0.77 -8.96
N PHE A 314 -16.63 1.96 -9.04
CA PHE A 314 -17.37 3.22 -9.06
C PHE A 314 -18.33 3.31 -10.26
N SER A 315 -17.85 2.97 -11.46
CA SER A 315 -18.66 3.03 -12.68
C SER A 315 -19.84 2.06 -12.63
N ARG A 316 -19.58 0.82 -12.21
CA ARG A 316 -20.59 -0.24 -12.17
C ARG A 316 -21.73 0.05 -11.18
N LYS A 317 -21.43 0.70 -10.04
CA LYS A 317 -22.39 0.81 -8.92
C LYS A 317 -22.91 2.21 -8.66
N LEU A 318 -22.21 3.26 -9.06
CA LEU A 318 -22.66 4.63 -8.86
C LEU A 318 -23.35 5.23 -10.08
N LEU A 319 -23.23 4.58 -11.25
CA LEU A 319 -23.78 5.07 -12.51
C LEU A 319 -24.91 4.15 -12.99
N VAL A 320 -25.99 4.77 -13.48
CA VAL A 320 -27.14 4.05 -14.04
C VAL A 320 -27.05 3.97 -15.56
N SER A 321 -26.59 5.04 -16.22
CA SER A 321 -26.42 5.05 -17.68
C SER A 321 -25.09 4.41 -18.09
N PRO A 322 -25.07 3.54 -19.10
CA PRO A 322 -23.86 2.93 -19.61
C PRO A 322 -22.92 3.90 -20.32
N ASP A 323 -23.42 5.08 -20.69
CA ASP A 323 -22.62 6.08 -21.40
C ASP A 323 -21.63 6.80 -20.48
N TYR A 324 -21.81 6.67 -19.17
CA TYR A 324 -20.94 7.32 -18.19
C TYR A 324 -19.99 6.35 -17.53
N PHE A 325 -18.78 6.81 -17.23
CA PHE A 325 -17.78 6.05 -16.49
C PHE A 325 -16.82 6.96 -15.74
N PHE A 326 -16.20 6.43 -14.69
CA PHE A 326 -15.13 7.12 -13.97
C PHE A 326 -13.77 6.74 -14.54
N ARG A 327 -12.85 7.70 -14.57
CA ARG A 327 -11.48 7.52 -15.03
C ARG A 327 -10.52 8.29 -14.12
N PHE A 328 -9.45 7.64 -13.67
CA PHE A 328 -8.37 8.31 -12.96
C PHE A 328 -7.39 8.96 -13.93
N ASN A 329 -6.94 10.17 -13.59
CA ASN A 329 -5.93 10.87 -14.38
C ASN A 329 -4.52 10.39 -14.00
N VAL A 330 -4.04 9.35 -14.64
CA VAL A 330 -2.74 8.73 -14.39
C VAL A 330 -1.58 9.57 -14.92
N ARG A 331 -1.82 10.49 -15.86
CA ARG A 331 -0.78 11.29 -16.51
C ARG A 331 0.11 12.03 -15.54
N SER A 332 -0.45 12.56 -14.46
CA SER A 332 0.29 13.31 -13.43
C SER A 332 1.32 12.50 -12.66
N LEU A 333 1.30 11.18 -12.77
CA LEU A 333 2.22 10.28 -12.04
C LEU A 333 3.46 9.91 -12.84
N TYR A 334 3.40 10.01 -14.18
CA TYR A 334 4.56 9.71 -15.02
C TYR A 334 5.63 10.77 -14.86
N ASN A 335 6.87 10.33 -14.75
CA ASN A 335 8.01 11.21 -14.64
C ASN A 335 8.55 11.56 -16.02
N TYR A 336 7.92 12.55 -16.65
CA TYR A 336 8.42 13.17 -17.88
C TYR A 336 9.17 14.47 -17.52
N SER A 337 10.24 14.75 -18.24
CA SER A 337 10.87 16.06 -18.11
C SER A 337 9.95 17.15 -18.67
N LEU A 338 10.09 18.37 -18.14
CA LEU A 338 9.35 19.52 -18.67
C LEU A 338 9.66 19.73 -20.17
N GLU A 339 10.91 19.52 -20.55
CA GLU A 339 11.37 19.60 -21.95
C GLU A 339 10.65 18.56 -22.84
N GLU A 340 10.57 17.30 -22.42
CA GLU A 340 9.85 16.25 -23.15
C GLU A 340 8.37 16.59 -23.30
N THR A 341 7.74 17.10 -22.24
CA THR A 341 6.34 17.50 -22.26
C THR A 341 6.08 18.67 -23.19
N ILE A 342 6.96 19.69 -23.18
CA ILE A 342 6.88 20.85 -24.05
C ILE A 342 7.05 20.41 -25.50
N LYS A 343 8.05 19.58 -25.81
CA LYS A 343 8.32 19.10 -27.16
C LYS A 343 7.18 18.28 -27.72
N ALA A 344 6.69 17.30 -26.96
CA ALA A 344 5.57 16.47 -27.35
C ALA A 344 4.30 17.28 -27.58
N GLY A 345 4.01 18.25 -26.70
CA GLY A 345 2.86 19.13 -26.83
C GLY A 345 2.97 20.07 -28.05
N ALA A 346 4.13 20.63 -28.32
CA ALA A 346 4.37 21.43 -29.52
C ALA A 346 4.11 20.62 -30.80
N GLU A 347 4.66 19.40 -30.89
CA GLU A 347 4.44 18.51 -32.02
C GLU A 347 2.96 18.14 -32.22
N MET A 348 2.17 17.99 -31.13
CA MET A 348 0.75 17.72 -31.20
C MET A 348 -0.07 18.94 -31.67
N VAL A 349 0.29 20.15 -31.22
CA VAL A 349 -0.32 21.41 -31.68
C VAL A 349 -0.07 21.60 -33.17
N ASP A 350 1.18 21.40 -33.63
CA ASP A 350 1.58 21.54 -35.02
C ASP A 350 0.84 20.57 -35.97
N ARG A 351 0.41 19.41 -35.44
CA ARG A 351 -0.31 18.38 -36.18
C ARG A 351 -1.84 18.47 -36.02
N MET A 352 -2.38 19.53 -35.49
CA MET A 352 -3.81 19.73 -35.22
C MET A 352 -4.42 18.66 -34.27
N ALA A 353 -3.60 17.95 -33.51
CA ALA A 353 -4.04 16.94 -32.57
C ALA A 353 -4.43 17.53 -31.21
N MET A 354 -4.06 18.79 -30.95
CA MET A 354 -4.25 19.47 -29.69
C MET A 354 -4.36 20.98 -29.89
N THR A 355 -5.23 21.64 -29.13
CA THR A 355 -5.30 23.09 -29.10
C THR A 355 -4.17 23.69 -28.25
N ARG A 356 -3.87 24.97 -28.47
CA ARG A 356 -2.86 25.69 -27.66
C ARG A 356 -3.26 25.77 -26.20
N ASN A 357 -4.55 25.91 -25.88
CA ASN A 357 -5.03 25.93 -24.51
C ASN A 357 -4.92 24.57 -23.82
N GLU A 358 -5.16 23.45 -24.52
CA GLU A 358 -4.90 22.12 -23.99
C GLU A 358 -3.41 21.91 -23.69
N TRP A 359 -2.52 22.35 -24.56
CA TRP A 359 -1.08 22.31 -24.33
C TRP A 359 -0.66 23.19 -23.14
N ARG A 360 -1.20 24.42 -23.03
CA ARG A 360 -0.98 25.27 -21.86
C ARG A 360 -1.38 24.57 -20.57
N SER A 361 -2.52 23.88 -20.58
CA SER A 361 -2.99 23.07 -19.45
C SER A 361 -2.02 21.91 -19.11
N TRP A 362 -1.39 21.30 -20.12
CA TRP A 362 -0.40 20.24 -19.89
C TRP A 362 0.83 20.71 -19.12
N VAL A 363 1.28 21.91 -19.37
CA VAL A 363 2.42 22.53 -18.68
C VAL A 363 2.02 23.38 -17.48
N GLY A 364 0.76 23.33 -17.04
CA GLY A 364 0.25 24.02 -15.86
C GLY A 364 -0.03 25.51 -16.04
N LEU A 365 -0.14 25.99 -17.28
CA LEU A 365 -0.50 27.38 -17.58
C LEU A 365 -2.01 27.55 -17.72
N THR A 366 -2.53 28.72 -17.34
CA THR A 366 -3.94 29.07 -17.48
C THR A 366 -4.34 29.23 -18.96
N PRO A 367 -5.59 28.91 -19.36
CA PRO A 367 -6.07 29.15 -20.71
C PRO A 367 -6.00 30.64 -21.08
N HIS A 368 -5.85 30.89 -22.37
CA HIS A 368 -5.84 32.25 -22.93
C HIS A 368 -6.91 32.37 -24.01
N GLU A 369 -7.58 33.49 -24.07
CA GLU A 369 -8.60 33.77 -25.06
C GLU A 369 -8.06 33.67 -26.50
N GLY A 370 -8.81 33.07 -27.43
CA GLY A 370 -8.39 32.87 -28.82
C GLY A 370 -7.38 31.74 -29.06
N MET A 371 -7.13 30.87 -28.06
CA MET A 371 -6.19 29.75 -28.18
C MET A 371 -6.84 28.38 -28.22
N ASP A 372 -8.17 28.31 -28.42
CA ASP A 372 -8.93 27.05 -28.50
C ASP A 372 -9.10 26.51 -29.93
N GLU A 373 -8.59 27.24 -30.93
CA GLU A 373 -8.63 26.79 -32.32
C GLU A 373 -7.48 25.81 -32.61
N LEU A 374 -7.79 24.78 -33.42
CA LEU A 374 -6.80 23.89 -33.98
C LEU A 374 -6.08 24.62 -35.14
N LEU A 375 -4.77 24.70 -35.04
CA LEU A 375 -3.94 25.36 -36.07
C LEU A 375 -3.18 24.33 -36.89
N ALA A 376 -3.27 24.45 -38.22
CA ALA A 376 -2.44 23.69 -39.13
C ALA A 376 -1.19 24.50 -39.46
N LEU A 377 -0.03 23.82 -39.50
CA LEU A 377 1.13 24.37 -40.21
C LEU A 377 0.84 24.31 -41.72
N GLU A 378 1.07 25.42 -42.42
CA GLU A 378 0.82 25.56 -43.85
C GLU A 378 1.55 24.52 -44.71
N ASN A 379 2.51 23.80 -44.15
CA ASN A 379 3.29 22.76 -44.81
C ASN A 379 2.63 21.38 -44.90
N TYR A 380 1.46 21.16 -44.25
CA TYR A 380 0.71 19.89 -44.37
C TYR A 380 -0.41 20.04 -45.40
N ILE A 381 -0.15 19.62 -46.61
CA ILE A 381 -1.15 19.55 -47.67
C ILE A 381 -1.55 18.10 -47.88
N PRO A 382 -2.83 17.79 -48.09
CA PRO A 382 -3.30 16.47 -48.48
C PRO A 382 -2.52 15.98 -49.70
N ALA A 383 -2.16 14.69 -49.72
CA ALA A 383 -1.29 14.13 -50.79
C ALA A 383 -1.91 14.29 -52.20
N ASP A 384 -3.23 14.34 -52.27
CA ASP A 384 -4.00 14.61 -53.52
C ASP A 384 -3.99 16.06 -53.96
N ARG A 385 -3.52 17.00 -53.12
CA ARG A 385 -3.41 18.45 -53.41
C ARG A 385 -1.98 18.98 -53.38
N LEU A 386 -1.00 18.11 -53.46
CA LEU A 386 0.42 18.51 -53.51
C LEU A 386 0.72 19.50 -54.65
N GLY A 387 -0.02 19.42 -55.79
CA GLY A 387 0.11 20.34 -56.91
C GLY A 387 -0.44 21.74 -56.68
N ASP A 388 -1.23 21.96 -55.62
CA ASP A 388 -1.87 23.28 -55.33
C ASP A 388 -0.95 24.19 -54.50
N GLN A 389 0.25 23.75 -54.11
CA GLN A 389 1.21 24.56 -53.37
C GLN A 389 1.71 25.74 -54.21
N LYS A 390 1.35 26.95 -53.81
CA LYS A 390 1.85 28.19 -54.44
C LYS A 390 3.37 28.30 -54.45
N LYS A 391 4.07 27.73 -53.47
CA LYS A 391 5.53 27.69 -53.39
C LYS A 391 6.18 26.76 -54.44
N LEU A 392 5.49 25.70 -54.90
CA LEU A 392 5.99 24.79 -55.92
C LEU A 392 5.68 25.29 -57.33
N ASN A 393 4.71 26.16 -57.50
CA ASN A 393 4.30 26.71 -58.79
C ASN A 393 5.02 28.02 -59.18
N GLY A 394 6.13 28.36 -58.54
CA GLY A 394 7.02 29.43 -59.00
C GLY A 394 6.40 30.85 -58.98
N GLY A 395 5.42 31.12 -58.13
CA GLY A 395 4.91 32.44 -57.91
C GLY A 395 5.84 33.31 -57.08
N GLY A 396 6.92 33.73 -57.66
CA GLY A 396 7.67 34.88 -57.17
C GLY A 396 6.97 36.16 -57.68
N GLU A 397 6.51 36.94 -56.74
CA GLU A 397 6.51 38.40 -56.72
C GLU A 397 6.67 38.85 -55.28
#